data_ea5819d6545908b97ceb18bfc82d4c73
#
_entry.id   ea5819d6545908b97ceb18bfc82d4c73
#
_cell.length_a   1.000
_cell.length_b   1.000
_cell.length_c   1.000
_cell.angle_alpha   90.00
_cell.angle_beta   90.00
_cell.angle_gamma   90.00
#
_symmetry.space_group_name_H-M   'P 1'
#
loop_
_entity.id
_entity.type
_entity.pdbx_description
1 polymer ?
#
loop_
_entity_poly.entity_id
_entity_poly.type
_entity_poly.pdbx_seq_one_letter_code
_entity_poly.pdbx_strand_id
1 'polypeptide(L)'
;MNNKSKVITAILSILIIVLYFVNEKNDYKFDEASKAYQIYLDGKEIGLIKDENELYSLINKEQQNIKDQYGVDYVYPPDGLDIVETKTFDENYMGVEEIYQKIENADDFTIKGYIITIKSDDKEKENIVINVLDKKVFEDSLKKYVLSFVTEEELNDYNNGHRSINEIGSIIENMYFNETITIKEGYVSVKNKIYTDSESLSQYLLFGPDVKMDTYTVKSGDSIASISEDNKMNSQEFLIANPKYKSEDAMLAVGSVVNITIINPIITLTYSVYEINENITPYTTADPIVDNTKEPSYKEPTRPGVNGITLIHSTYEVINGERSTGVEIKDRKVIREMVQEQYTIGRRTNGYYYPTSGWGYPTEYPYVITSPFQWRWGKHHDGIDISGTGYRSRIFAVAPGTVVEVGYRNTDGNYVIIEHENNIYTQYAHMYGATVVEGQTVKKGDQIGEMGNTGYVLPAPSKYNPTAGTHLHFGVSIGWPFHGAYSFQNPTRYIRF
;
A
#
# COMPACT_ATOMS: atom_id res chain seq x y z
N MET A 1 36.29 8.03 38.72
CA MET A 1 37.65 8.34 38.21
C MET A 1 38.44 7.04 38.10
N ASN A 2 38.71 6.60 36.90
CA ASN A 2 39.25 5.28 36.58
C ASN A 2 40.78 5.25 36.84
N ASN A 3 41.33 4.12 37.26
CA ASN A 3 42.76 3.94 37.63
C ASN A 3 43.76 4.39 36.54
N LYS A 4 43.36 4.46 35.28
CA LYS A 4 44.18 4.96 34.16
C LYS A 4 44.43 6.48 34.26
N SER A 5 43.51 7.27 34.73
CA SER A 5 43.65 8.73 34.95
C SER A 5 44.73 9.01 36.03
N LYS A 6 44.75 8.24 37.09
CA LYS A 6 45.70 8.43 38.19
C LYS A 6 47.18 8.09 37.77
N VAL A 7 47.35 7.11 36.87
CA VAL A 7 48.67 6.74 36.35
C VAL A 7 49.22 7.79 35.40
N ILE A 8 48.39 8.38 34.58
CA ILE A 8 48.80 9.45 33.66
C ILE A 8 49.16 10.73 34.43
N THR A 9 48.39 11.09 35.46
CA THR A 9 48.70 12.25 36.32
C THR A 9 50.06 12.04 37.07
N ALA A 10 50.34 10.84 37.54
CA ALA A 10 51.60 10.54 38.24
C ALA A 10 52.81 10.61 37.29
N ILE A 11 52.71 10.14 36.04
CA ILE A 11 53.79 10.21 35.05
C ILE A 11 54.05 11.66 34.61
N LEU A 12 53.05 12.49 34.41
CA LEU A 12 53.20 13.90 34.14
C LEU A 12 53.88 14.67 35.28
N SER A 13 53.51 14.37 36.56
CA SER A 13 54.14 14.98 37.72
C SER A 13 55.62 14.65 37.85
N ILE A 14 56.04 13.42 37.53
CA ILE A 14 57.44 13.01 37.49
C ILE A 14 58.23 13.72 36.39
N LEU A 15 57.66 13.88 35.19
CA LEU A 15 58.29 14.61 34.09
C LEU A 15 58.54 16.10 34.41
N ILE A 16 57.64 16.74 35.10
CA ILE A 16 57.71 18.15 35.55
C ILE A 16 58.83 18.29 36.58
N ILE A 17 58.98 17.36 37.52
CA ILE A 17 60.05 17.35 38.52
C ILE A 17 61.45 17.18 37.91
N VAL A 18 61.57 16.30 36.92
CA VAL A 18 62.83 16.08 36.20
C VAL A 18 63.27 17.32 35.40
N LEU A 19 62.37 17.99 34.76
CA LEU A 19 62.59 19.23 34.06
C LEU A 19 63.02 20.37 35.01
N TYR A 20 62.46 20.44 36.24
CA TYR A 20 62.81 21.47 37.22
C TYR A 20 64.29 21.30 37.74
N PHE A 21 64.80 20.10 37.90
CA PHE A 21 66.20 19.86 38.37
C PHE A 21 67.28 19.99 37.28
N VAL A 22 66.92 20.00 36.01
CA VAL A 22 67.88 20.20 34.91
C VAL A 22 68.17 21.69 34.66
N ASN A 23 67.35 22.60 35.23
CA ASN A 23 67.38 24.02 34.94
C ASN A 23 68.30 24.89 35.83
N GLU A 24 69.03 24.29 36.82
CA GLU A 24 69.87 25.11 37.75
C GLU A 24 71.27 25.46 37.23
N LYS A 25 71.63 25.17 35.95
CA LYS A 25 72.98 25.43 35.46
C LYS A 25 73.14 26.08 34.07
N ASN A 26 72.06 26.44 33.38
CA ASN A 26 72.23 27.15 32.12
C ASN A 26 71.14 28.24 32.00
N ASP A 27 71.51 29.44 31.63
CA ASP A 27 70.62 30.53 31.20
C ASP A 27 69.91 30.17 29.90
N TYR A 28 69.26 29.03 29.84
CA TYR A 28 68.31 28.74 28.78
C TYR A 28 66.99 29.40 29.15
N LYS A 29 66.58 30.42 28.45
CA LYS A 29 65.17 30.83 28.38
C LYS A 29 64.40 29.59 27.86
N PHE A 30 63.80 28.85 28.81
CA PHE A 30 62.80 27.87 28.38
C PHE A 30 61.62 28.65 27.85
N ASP A 31 61.26 28.48 26.56
CA ASP A 31 60.00 28.96 26.07
C ASP A 31 58.92 28.41 26.93
N GLU A 32 58.07 29.29 27.47
CA GLU A 32 56.90 28.83 28.26
C GLU A 32 55.96 28.05 27.33
N ALA A 33 55.57 26.83 27.77
CA ALA A 33 54.63 26.01 27.06
C ALA A 33 53.33 26.83 26.77
N SER A 34 52.98 26.92 25.53
CA SER A 34 51.80 27.65 25.09
C SER A 34 50.51 26.90 25.51
N LYS A 35 49.48 27.64 25.91
CA LYS A 35 48.16 27.10 26.12
C LYS A 35 47.60 26.69 24.78
N ALA A 36 47.05 25.49 24.70
CA ALA A 36 46.43 24.90 23.52
C ALA A 36 45.27 23.95 23.94
N TYR A 37 44.53 23.46 22.97
CA TYR A 37 43.39 22.57 23.19
C TYR A 37 43.56 21.35 22.30
N GLN A 38 43.67 20.20 22.93
CA GLN A 38 43.72 18.89 22.28
C GLN A 38 42.28 18.38 22.09
N ILE A 39 41.92 18.06 20.89
CA ILE A 39 40.60 17.57 20.49
C ILE A 39 40.62 16.07 20.38
N TYR A 40 39.69 15.41 21.05
CA TYR A 40 39.46 13.96 20.96
C TYR A 40 38.02 13.69 20.51
N LEU A 41 37.85 12.60 19.78
CA LEU A 41 36.55 12.02 19.48
C LEU A 41 36.61 10.52 19.74
N ASP A 42 35.72 9.99 20.58
CA ASP A 42 35.76 8.60 21.09
C ASP A 42 37.14 8.20 21.64
N GLY A 43 37.82 9.14 22.31
CA GLY A 43 39.15 8.93 22.87
C GLY A 43 40.27 8.87 21.82
N LYS A 44 39.99 9.09 20.55
CA LYS A 44 41.01 9.24 19.49
C LYS A 44 41.37 10.70 19.31
N GLU A 45 42.66 10.95 19.21
CA GLU A 45 43.18 12.29 18.92
C GLU A 45 42.80 12.74 17.51
N ILE A 46 42.15 13.93 17.42
CA ILE A 46 41.73 14.56 16.16
C ILE A 46 42.77 15.61 15.72
N GLY A 47 43.26 16.41 16.68
CA GLY A 47 44.23 17.45 16.43
C GLY A 47 44.34 18.46 17.57
N LEU A 48 45.25 19.43 17.39
CA LEU A 48 45.57 20.48 18.36
C LEU A 48 45.16 21.85 17.79
N ILE A 49 44.46 22.68 18.57
CA ILE A 49 44.08 24.05 18.20
C ILE A 49 44.53 25.08 19.25
N LYS A 50 44.60 26.34 18.83
CA LYS A 50 45.00 27.45 19.74
C LYS A 50 43.86 27.96 20.60
N ASP A 51 42.65 28.04 20.04
CA ASP A 51 41.48 28.63 20.68
C ASP A 51 40.27 27.73 20.55
N GLU A 52 39.77 27.29 21.69
CA GLU A 52 38.55 26.46 21.75
C GLU A 52 37.29 27.25 21.34
N ASN A 53 37.28 28.59 21.56
CA ASN A 53 36.08 29.39 21.29
C ASN A 53 35.75 29.42 19.79
N GLU A 54 36.77 29.37 18.91
CA GLU A 54 36.54 29.29 17.47
C GLU A 54 35.82 27.98 17.11
N LEU A 55 36.25 26.83 17.70
CA LEU A 55 35.61 25.55 17.49
C LEU A 55 34.18 25.54 18.07
N TYR A 56 34.01 26.04 19.29
CA TYR A 56 32.65 26.17 19.87
C TYR A 56 31.75 27.07 19.04
N SER A 57 32.30 28.11 18.41
CA SER A 57 31.53 28.98 17.52
C SER A 57 30.98 28.24 16.30
N LEU A 58 31.78 27.37 15.69
CA LEU A 58 31.33 26.54 14.56
C LEU A 58 30.28 25.49 15.02
N ILE A 59 30.54 24.81 16.13
CA ILE A 59 29.60 23.84 16.70
C ILE A 59 28.26 24.51 17.07
N ASN A 60 28.32 25.65 17.77
CA ASN A 60 27.12 26.39 18.16
C ASN A 60 26.33 26.93 16.97
N LYS A 61 27.01 27.34 15.90
CA LYS A 61 26.39 27.80 14.66
C LYS A 61 25.62 26.64 14.00
N GLU A 62 26.25 25.46 13.92
CA GLU A 62 25.60 24.29 13.35
C GLU A 62 24.43 23.81 14.21
N GLN A 63 24.60 23.76 15.53
CA GLN A 63 23.51 23.47 16.44
C GLN A 63 22.33 24.45 16.26
N GLN A 64 22.61 25.76 16.03
CA GLN A 64 21.54 26.71 15.78
C GLN A 64 20.85 26.47 14.43
N ASN A 65 21.60 26.17 13.37
CA ASN A 65 21.03 25.79 12.07
C ASN A 65 20.07 24.62 12.19
N ILE A 66 20.50 23.58 12.92
CA ILE A 66 19.69 22.35 13.14
C ILE A 66 18.45 22.67 13.99
N LYS A 67 18.60 23.52 15.03
CA LYS A 67 17.44 23.97 15.84
C LYS A 67 16.41 24.69 14.99
N ASP A 68 16.87 25.60 14.13
CA ASP A 68 15.99 26.36 13.25
C ASP A 68 15.32 25.46 12.22
N GLN A 69 16.04 24.47 11.69
CA GLN A 69 15.53 23.52 10.71
C GLN A 69 14.43 22.62 11.27
N TYR A 70 14.63 22.08 12.48
CA TYR A 70 13.73 21.08 13.07
C TYR A 70 12.80 21.63 14.15
N GLY A 71 12.99 22.90 14.56
CA GLY A 71 12.18 23.53 15.61
C GLY A 71 12.40 22.91 16.99
N VAL A 72 13.63 22.46 17.30
CA VAL A 72 13.96 21.78 18.54
C VAL A 72 14.77 22.67 19.50
N ASP A 73 14.60 22.47 20.80
CA ASP A 73 15.33 23.26 21.80
C ASP A 73 16.78 22.81 21.99
N TYR A 74 17.05 21.52 21.78
CA TYR A 74 18.34 20.89 22.04
C TYR A 74 18.85 20.10 20.84
N VAL A 75 20.13 20.34 20.54
CA VAL A 75 20.91 19.56 19.56
C VAL A 75 22.16 19.08 20.27
N TYR A 76 22.46 17.83 20.12
CA TYR A 76 23.63 17.20 20.74
C TYR A 76 24.74 17.13 19.72
N PRO A 77 25.97 17.61 20.08
CA PRO A 77 27.12 17.43 19.23
C PRO A 77 27.50 15.95 19.12
N PRO A 78 28.41 15.56 18.22
CA PRO A 78 28.94 14.23 18.11
C PRO A 78 29.33 13.64 19.46
N ASP A 79 28.95 12.38 19.71
CA ASP A 79 29.22 11.72 21.01
C ASP A 79 30.74 11.49 21.18
N GLY A 80 31.21 11.53 22.42
CA GLY A 80 32.62 11.36 22.73
C GLY A 80 33.54 12.50 22.29
N LEU A 81 33.00 13.69 21.92
CA LEU A 81 33.79 14.89 21.65
C LEU A 81 34.32 15.48 22.96
N ASP A 82 35.63 15.42 23.16
CA ASP A 82 36.33 16.03 24.30
C ASP A 82 37.28 17.13 23.82
N ILE A 83 37.19 18.30 24.45
CA ILE A 83 38.09 19.45 24.25
C ILE A 83 38.90 19.61 25.52
N VAL A 84 40.16 19.29 25.46
CA VAL A 84 41.02 19.24 26.63
C VAL A 84 42.06 20.35 26.59
N GLU A 85 42.01 21.28 27.56
CA GLU A 85 43.06 22.26 27.72
C GLU A 85 44.39 21.59 28.04
N THR A 86 45.44 21.91 27.29
CA THR A 86 46.80 21.37 27.45
C THR A 86 47.82 22.49 27.38
N LYS A 87 49.02 22.22 27.87
CA LYS A 87 50.23 23.05 27.66
C LYS A 87 51.21 22.29 26.76
N THR A 88 51.60 22.90 25.69
CA THR A 88 52.46 22.28 24.70
C THR A 88 53.54 23.19 24.19
N PHE A 89 54.65 22.62 23.76
CA PHE A 89 55.69 23.21 22.96
C PHE A 89 55.54 22.94 21.46
N ASP A 90 54.53 22.12 21.11
CA ASP A 90 54.22 21.82 19.71
C ASP A 90 53.44 22.98 19.11
N GLU A 91 53.98 23.53 18.04
CA GLU A 91 53.37 24.65 17.30
C GLU A 91 52.58 24.17 16.06
N ASN A 92 52.44 22.85 15.89
CA ASN A 92 51.69 22.27 14.77
C ASN A 92 50.20 22.30 15.04
N TYR A 93 49.64 23.52 15.05
CA TYR A 93 48.20 23.73 15.20
C TYR A 93 47.51 23.40 13.90
N MET A 94 46.38 22.70 14.03
CA MET A 94 45.48 22.43 12.92
C MET A 94 44.49 23.61 12.76
N GLY A 95 44.05 23.86 11.55
CA GLY A 95 42.97 24.84 11.34
C GLY A 95 41.67 24.39 12.00
N VAL A 96 40.94 25.31 12.60
CA VAL A 96 39.69 25.00 13.32
C VAL A 96 38.65 24.42 12.39
N GLU A 97 38.53 24.91 11.17
CA GLU A 97 37.65 24.37 10.14
C GLU A 97 38.04 22.94 9.74
N GLU A 98 39.35 22.64 9.70
CA GLU A 98 39.80 21.26 9.40
C GLU A 98 39.44 20.30 10.53
N ILE A 99 39.61 20.71 11.78
CA ILE A 99 39.17 19.95 12.95
C ILE A 99 37.65 19.73 12.91
N TYR A 100 36.89 20.80 12.67
CA TYR A 100 35.44 20.73 12.58
C TYR A 100 34.98 19.74 11.49
N GLN A 101 35.57 19.80 10.30
CA GLN A 101 35.29 18.85 9.23
C GLN A 101 35.66 17.39 9.58
N LYS A 102 36.73 17.17 10.34
CA LYS A 102 37.06 15.83 10.82
C LYS A 102 36.04 15.31 11.82
N ILE A 103 35.55 16.17 12.72
CA ILE A 103 34.49 15.83 13.68
C ILE A 103 33.19 15.50 12.93
N GLU A 104 32.77 16.37 12.02
CA GLU A 104 31.55 16.21 11.22
C GLU A 104 31.57 14.94 10.35
N ASN A 105 32.75 14.58 9.81
CA ASN A 105 32.91 13.36 8.99
C ASN A 105 32.96 12.09 9.84
N ALA A 106 33.36 12.18 11.11
CA ALA A 106 33.56 11.00 11.96
C ALA A 106 32.29 10.60 12.69
N ASP A 107 31.44 11.54 13.10
CA ASP A 107 30.19 11.28 13.78
C ASP A 107 29.19 12.45 13.56
N ASP A 108 27.92 12.25 13.90
CA ASP A 108 26.83 13.14 13.55
C ASP A 108 26.30 13.96 14.73
N PHE A 109 25.85 15.18 14.44
CA PHE A 109 24.92 15.86 15.36
C PHE A 109 23.63 15.06 15.46
N THR A 110 23.08 15.01 16.65
CA THR A 110 21.84 14.28 16.90
C THR A 110 20.80 15.18 17.59
N ILE A 111 19.53 14.85 17.36
CA ILE A 111 18.39 15.43 18.05
C ILE A 111 17.56 14.32 18.69
N LYS A 112 16.83 14.66 19.75
CA LYS A 112 15.83 13.75 20.31
C LYS A 112 14.72 13.50 19.31
N GLY A 113 14.36 12.25 19.16
CA GLY A 113 13.29 11.82 18.25
C GLY A 113 12.89 10.37 18.53
N TYR A 114 12.24 9.76 17.57
CA TYR A 114 11.82 8.38 17.66
C TYR A 114 12.33 7.60 16.46
N ILE A 115 12.86 6.42 16.73
CA ILE A 115 13.36 5.45 15.76
C ILE A 115 12.29 4.36 15.66
N ILE A 116 11.67 4.27 14.50
CA ILE A 116 10.69 3.24 14.16
C ILE A 116 11.42 2.17 13.37
N THR A 117 11.40 0.95 13.88
CA THR A 117 11.95 -0.21 13.17
C THR A 117 10.80 -1.10 12.73
N ILE A 118 10.68 -1.32 11.43
CA ILE A 118 9.73 -2.20 10.79
C ILE A 118 10.48 -3.46 10.36
N LYS A 119 10.12 -4.58 10.96
CA LYS A 119 10.75 -5.88 10.73
C LYS A 119 9.79 -6.83 10.06
N SER A 120 10.14 -7.30 8.88
CA SER A 120 9.42 -8.36 8.19
C SER A 120 9.73 -9.73 8.80
N ASP A 121 8.76 -10.63 8.80
CA ASP A 121 8.98 -12.04 9.13
C ASP A 121 9.80 -12.77 8.05
N ASP A 122 9.85 -12.23 6.85
CA ASP A 122 10.73 -12.68 5.77
C ASP A 122 12.18 -12.28 6.09
N LYS A 123 13.00 -13.27 6.42
CA LYS A 123 14.42 -13.08 6.80
C LYS A 123 15.32 -12.57 5.66
N GLU A 124 14.84 -12.60 4.43
CA GLU A 124 15.56 -12.05 3.27
C GLU A 124 15.34 -10.55 3.10
N LYS A 125 14.33 -9.98 3.77
CA LYS A 125 14.07 -8.55 3.74
C LYS A 125 14.84 -7.83 4.84
N GLU A 126 15.50 -6.73 4.48
CA GLU A 126 16.15 -5.85 5.45
C GLU A 126 15.11 -5.12 6.31
N ASN A 127 15.47 -4.82 7.55
CA ASN A 127 14.65 -4.00 8.42
C ASN A 127 14.59 -2.57 7.86
N ILE A 128 13.40 -1.99 7.85
CA ILE A 128 13.21 -0.59 7.49
C ILE A 128 13.31 0.24 8.76
N VAL A 129 14.15 1.27 8.73
CA VAL A 129 14.30 2.22 9.83
C VAL A 129 13.78 3.58 9.39
N ILE A 130 12.86 4.12 10.15
CA ILE A 130 12.24 5.42 9.91
C ILE A 130 12.50 6.29 11.14
N ASN A 131 12.99 7.50 10.93
CA ASN A 131 13.19 8.46 12.00
C ASN A 131 12.12 9.53 11.94
N VAL A 132 11.50 9.81 13.07
CA VAL A 132 10.52 10.91 13.19
C VAL A 132 10.89 11.82 14.37
N LEU A 133 10.56 13.08 14.24
CA LEU A 133 10.81 14.04 15.30
C LEU A 133 9.87 13.82 16.50
N ASP A 134 8.60 13.53 16.24
CA ASP A 134 7.56 13.28 17.22
C ASP A 134 6.86 11.95 16.91
N LYS A 135 6.61 11.16 17.93
CA LYS A 135 5.84 9.91 17.82
C LYS A 135 4.49 10.10 17.15
N LYS A 136 3.84 11.24 17.40
CA LYS A 136 2.56 11.58 16.81
C LYS A 136 2.62 11.65 15.28
N VAL A 137 3.73 12.09 14.70
CA VAL A 137 3.93 12.09 13.24
C VAL A 137 3.74 10.69 12.68
N PHE A 138 4.32 9.68 13.34
CA PHE A 138 4.16 8.29 12.93
C PHE A 138 2.74 7.78 13.17
N GLU A 139 2.16 8.05 14.33
CA GLU A 139 0.79 7.61 14.68
C GLU A 139 -0.26 8.19 13.71
N ASP A 140 -0.16 9.49 13.40
CA ASP A 140 -1.05 10.15 12.43
C ASP A 140 -0.84 9.62 11.01
N SER A 141 0.41 9.33 10.62
CA SER A 141 0.72 8.72 9.32
C SER A 141 0.16 7.32 9.20
N LEU A 142 0.28 6.52 10.28
CA LEU A 142 -0.25 5.17 10.32
C LEU A 142 -1.78 5.16 10.24
N LYS A 143 -2.45 6.12 10.94
CA LYS A 143 -3.90 6.30 10.82
C LYS A 143 -4.31 6.61 9.38
N LYS A 144 -3.63 7.54 8.70
CA LYS A 144 -3.89 7.87 7.29
C LYS A 144 -3.68 6.65 6.39
N TYR A 145 -2.62 5.88 6.64
CA TYR A 145 -2.35 4.63 5.93
C TYR A 145 -3.48 3.61 6.09
N VAL A 146 -3.96 3.39 7.32
CA VAL A 146 -5.08 2.47 7.58
C VAL A 146 -6.35 2.94 6.87
N LEU A 147 -6.65 4.23 6.91
CA LEU A 147 -7.82 4.82 6.25
C LEU A 147 -7.75 4.74 4.72
N SER A 148 -6.59 4.40 4.13
CA SER A 148 -6.54 4.07 2.69
C SER A 148 -7.16 2.72 2.35
N PHE A 149 -7.43 1.87 3.33
CA PHE A 149 -7.92 0.51 3.12
C PHE A 149 -9.25 0.22 3.84
N VAL A 150 -9.58 1.00 4.84
CA VAL A 150 -10.85 0.90 5.60
C VAL A 150 -11.48 2.28 5.73
N THR A 151 -12.79 2.32 5.90
CA THR A 151 -13.52 3.57 6.16
C THR A 151 -13.30 4.02 7.61
N GLU A 152 -13.56 5.30 7.88
CA GLU A 152 -13.48 5.82 9.24
C GLU A 152 -14.53 5.17 10.17
N GLU A 153 -15.70 4.81 9.63
CA GLU A 153 -16.75 4.09 10.35
C GLU A 153 -16.29 2.69 10.76
N GLU A 154 -15.75 1.90 9.83
CA GLU A 154 -15.20 0.55 10.09
C GLU A 154 -14.07 0.59 11.11
N LEU A 155 -13.17 1.57 11.00
CA LEU A 155 -12.07 1.74 11.96
C LEU A 155 -12.60 2.10 13.36
N ASN A 156 -13.60 2.97 13.45
CA ASN A 156 -14.23 3.34 14.71
C ASN A 156 -14.98 2.17 15.34
N ASP A 157 -15.73 1.40 14.56
CA ASP A 157 -16.41 0.18 15.03
C ASP A 157 -15.40 -0.84 15.55
N TYR A 158 -14.30 -1.05 14.79
CA TYR A 158 -13.22 -1.90 15.24
C TYR A 158 -12.62 -1.45 16.57
N ASN A 159 -12.32 -0.16 16.72
CA ASN A 159 -11.72 0.41 17.95
C ASN A 159 -12.69 0.35 19.14
N ASN A 160 -14.01 0.48 18.91
CA ASN A 160 -15.04 0.39 19.92
C ASN A 160 -15.39 -1.06 20.31
N GLY A 161 -14.74 -2.04 19.71
CA GLY A 161 -14.94 -3.44 20.04
C GLY A 161 -16.18 -4.08 19.40
N HIS A 162 -16.79 -3.45 18.41
CA HIS A 162 -17.83 -4.07 17.61
C HIS A 162 -17.21 -5.18 16.74
N ARG A 163 -17.62 -6.42 16.94
CA ARG A 163 -17.03 -7.62 16.31
C ARG A 163 -18.05 -8.59 15.72
N SER A 164 -19.32 -8.24 15.76
CA SER A 164 -20.41 -9.09 15.25
C SER A 164 -21.55 -8.27 14.68
N ILE A 165 -22.18 -8.81 13.65
CA ILE A 165 -23.39 -8.30 13.03
C ILE A 165 -24.41 -9.43 12.95
N ASN A 166 -25.72 -9.08 12.96
CA ASN A 166 -26.82 -10.04 12.83
C ASN A 166 -27.67 -9.78 11.57
N GLU A 167 -27.32 -8.75 10.82
CA GLU A 167 -27.99 -8.30 9.61
C GLU A 167 -27.02 -8.35 8.43
N ILE A 168 -27.57 -8.24 7.21
CA ILE A 168 -26.77 -8.16 5.99
C ILE A 168 -25.78 -7.00 6.10
N GLY A 169 -24.52 -7.28 5.85
CA GLY A 169 -23.41 -6.32 5.97
C GLY A 169 -22.09 -7.00 6.29
N SER A 170 -21.11 -6.20 6.62
CA SER A 170 -19.77 -6.69 6.97
C SER A 170 -19.22 -5.97 8.20
N ILE A 171 -18.30 -6.63 8.90
CA ILE A 171 -17.60 -6.05 10.04
C ILE A 171 -16.18 -6.61 10.13
N ILE A 172 -15.24 -5.79 10.57
CA ILE A 172 -13.86 -6.20 10.79
C ILE A 172 -13.74 -6.92 12.14
N GLU A 173 -13.39 -8.20 12.10
CA GLU A 173 -13.20 -9.02 13.30
C GLU A 173 -11.81 -8.83 13.91
N ASN A 174 -10.77 -8.73 13.07
CA ASN A 174 -9.38 -8.57 13.49
C ASN A 174 -8.63 -7.70 12.49
N MET A 175 -7.64 -6.94 12.97
CA MET A 175 -6.80 -6.07 12.14
C MET A 175 -5.39 -6.03 12.73
N TYR A 176 -4.36 -6.22 11.91
CA TYR A 176 -2.96 -6.20 12.32
C TYR A 176 -2.04 -5.86 11.15
N PHE A 177 -0.81 -5.46 11.47
CA PHE A 177 0.28 -5.38 10.50
C PHE A 177 1.05 -6.68 10.49
N ASN A 178 1.43 -7.15 9.30
CA ASN A 178 2.21 -8.38 9.15
C ASN A 178 3.64 -8.18 9.68
N GLU A 179 4.14 -6.96 9.61
CA GLU A 179 5.46 -6.58 10.12
C GLU A 179 5.40 -6.27 11.62
N THR A 180 6.47 -6.59 12.32
CA THR A 180 6.65 -6.13 13.70
C THR A 180 7.15 -4.68 13.69
N ILE A 181 6.34 -3.76 14.22
CA ILE A 181 6.65 -2.34 14.31
C ILE A 181 7.11 -2.04 15.75
N THR A 182 8.32 -1.53 15.90
CA THR A 182 8.88 -1.13 17.18
C THR A 182 9.18 0.36 17.16
N ILE A 183 8.71 1.09 18.16
CA ILE A 183 8.94 2.52 18.34
C ILE A 183 9.83 2.71 19.55
N LYS A 184 10.96 3.40 19.40
CA LYS A 184 11.92 3.64 20.46
C LYS A 184 12.33 5.12 20.46
N GLU A 185 12.21 5.77 21.61
CA GLU A 185 12.78 7.10 21.81
C GLU A 185 14.31 7.00 21.80
N GLY A 186 14.98 7.93 21.15
CA GLY A 186 16.43 7.94 21.05
C GLY A 186 16.97 9.21 20.44
N TYR A 187 18.29 9.19 20.21
CA TYR A 187 18.98 10.23 19.48
C TYR A 187 19.06 9.86 18.02
N VAL A 188 18.63 10.78 17.16
CA VAL A 188 18.56 10.57 15.71
C VAL A 188 19.58 11.47 15.05
N SER A 189 20.44 10.89 14.20
CA SER A 189 21.39 11.64 13.40
C SER A 189 20.67 12.57 12.41
N VAL A 190 21.10 13.83 12.35
CA VAL A 190 20.55 14.82 11.42
C VAL A 190 20.93 14.56 9.97
N LYS A 191 21.91 13.69 9.70
CA LYS A 191 22.25 13.23 8.34
C LYS A 191 21.21 12.25 7.80
N ASN A 192 20.47 11.57 8.68
CA ASN A 192 19.37 10.70 8.28
C ASN A 192 18.13 11.52 7.94
N LYS A 193 17.30 10.97 7.07
CA LYS A 193 15.99 11.56 6.82
C LYS A 193 15.13 11.47 8.09
N ILE A 194 14.72 12.62 8.62
CA ILE A 194 13.82 12.72 9.77
C ILE A 194 12.49 13.28 9.27
N TYR A 195 11.41 12.55 9.47
CA TYR A 195 10.08 13.01 9.12
C TYR A 195 9.53 13.91 10.23
N THR A 196 9.12 15.11 9.86
CA THR A 196 8.57 16.12 10.76
C THR A 196 7.06 16.32 10.59
N ASP A 197 6.49 15.74 9.54
CA ASP A 197 5.08 15.82 9.20
C ASP A 197 4.52 14.46 8.77
N SER A 198 3.22 14.28 9.03
CA SER A 198 2.53 13.03 8.72
C SER A 198 2.22 12.87 7.23
N GLU A 199 2.19 13.94 6.47
CA GLU A 199 1.93 13.92 5.04
C GLU A 199 3.05 13.19 4.28
N SER A 200 4.28 13.65 4.46
CA SER A 200 5.47 13.06 3.82
C SER A 200 5.68 11.60 4.25
N LEU A 201 5.43 11.30 5.52
CA LEU A 201 5.58 9.93 6.01
C LEU A 201 4.47 9.02 5.50
N SER A 202 3.22 9.49 5.40
CA SER A 202 2.12 8.71 4.81
C SER A 202 2.39 8.37 3.34
N GLN A 203 2.95 9.32 2.58
CA GLN A 203 3.38 9.06 1.20
C GLN A 203 4.43 7.95 1.14
N TYR A 204 5.43 8.01 2.00
CA TYR A 204 6.46 6.97 2.07
C TYR A 204 5.89 5.61 2.44
N LEU A 205 4.99 5.55 3.44
CA LEU A 205 4.35 4.29 3.86
C LEU A 205 3.51 3.65 2.76
N LEU A 206 2.77 4.47 2.00
CA LEU A 206 1.79 3.99 1.01
C LEU A 206 2.40 3.74 -0.36
N PHE A 207 3.36 4.56 -0.79
CA PHE A 207 3.90 4.52 -2.15
C PHE A 207 5.36 4.04 -2.21
N GLY A 208 6.04 3.89 -1.06
CA GLY A 208 7.44 3.45 -1.01
C GLY A 208 8.47 4.56 -1.23
N PRO A 209 9.79 4.22 -1.16
CA PRO A 209 10.87 5.21 -1.17
C PRO A 209 11.12 5.87 -2.53
N ASP A 210 10.91 5.15 -3.62
CA ASP A 210 11.32 5.55 -4.97
C ASP A 210 10.12 5.76 -5.91
N VAL A 211 8.98 6.18 -5.33
CA VAL A 211 7.79 6.36 -6.14
C VAL A 211 7.96 7.49 -7.15
N LYS A 212 7.83 7.17 -8.42
CA LYS A 212 7.64 8.13 -9.49
C LYS A 212 6.15 8.31 -9.69
N MET A 213 5.62 9.42 -9.14
CA MET A 213 4.21 9.74 -9.32
C MET A 213 3.96 10.19 -10.75
N ASP A 214 2.96 9.59 -11.39
CA ASP A 214 2.38 10.10 -12.62
C ASP A 214 1.53 11.33 -12.30
N THR A 215 1.21 12.12 -13.33
CA THR A 215 0.44 13.35 -13.15
C THR A 215 -0.78 13.37 -14.04
N TYR A 216 -1.84 13.99 -13.54
CA TYR A 216 -3.07 14.24 -14.28
C TYR A 216 -3.40 15.74 -14.27
N THR A 217 -3.83 16.26 -15.42
CA THR A 217 -4.30 17.65 -15.53
C THR A 217 -5.81 17.69 -15.37
N VAL A 218 -6.26 18.39 -14.33
CA VAL A 218 -7.68 18.52 -13.97
C VAL A 218 -8.49 19.16 -15.09
N LYS A 219 -9.58 18.54 -15.49
CA LYS A 219 -10.51 18.99 -16.54
C LYS A 219 -11.78 19.57 -15.91
N SER A 220 -12.60 20.21 -16.72
CA SER A 220 -13.90 20.72 -16.27
C SER A 220 -14.85 19.57 -15.92
N GLY A 221 -15.39 19.58 -14.71
CA GLY A 221 -16.28 18.54 -14.20
C GLY A 221 -15.60 17.46 -13.36
N ASP A 222 -14.26 17.47 -13.28
CA ASP A 222 -13.53 16.53 -12.44
C ASP A 222 -13.72 16.82 -10.96
N SER A 223 -13.75 15.75 -10.19
CA SER A 223 -13.69 15.73 -8.73
C SER A 223 -12.56 14.81 -8.26
N ILE A 224 -12.20 14.88 -6.98
CA ILE A 224 -11.25 13.93 -6.39
C ILE A 224 -11.74 12.50 -6.60
N ALA A 225 -13.02 12.24 -6.33
CA ALA A 225 -13.60 10.91 -6.50
C ALA A 225 -13.51 10.41 -7.95
N SER A 226 -13.87 11.25 -8.95
CA SER A 226 -13.82 10.82 -10.36
C SER A 226 -12.40 10.58 -10.86
N ILE A 227 -11.44 11.48 -10.52
CA ILE A 227 -10.04 11.27 -10.88
C ILE A 227 -9.47 10.01 -10.21
N SER A 228 -9.80 9.79 -8.94
CA SER A 228 -9.35 8.60 -8.22
C SER A 228 -9.87 7.32 -8.87
N GLU A 229 -11.17 7.26 -9.15
CA GLU A 229 -11.80 6.10 -9.80
C GLU A 229 -11.21 5.81 -11.17
N ASP A 230 -11.04 6.84 -12.02
CA ASP A 230 -10.49 6.70 -13.37
C ASP A 230 -9.03 6.20 -13.35
N ASN A 231 -8.30 6.45 -12.25
CA ASN A 231 -6.89 6.05 -12.07
C ASN A 231 -6.71 4.89 -11.07
N LYS A 232 -7.79 4.18 -10.72
CA LYS A 232 -7.77 3.01 -9.83
C LYS A 232 -7.19 3.32 -8.44
N MET A 233 -7.42 4.53 -8.00
CA MET A 233 -7.13 4.99 -6.65
C MET A 233 -8.45 5.13 -5.88
N ASN A 234 -8.37 5.22 -4.57
CA ASN A 234 -9.46 5.78 -3.78
C ASN A 234 -9.16 7.24 -3.38
N SER A 235 -10.17 7.94 -2.86
CA SER A 235 -10.01 9.35 -2.47
C SER A 235 -8.93 9.56 -1.41
N GLN A 236 -8.74 8.63 -0.49
CA GLN A 236 -7.70 8.73 0.55
C GLN A 236 -6.30 8.57 -0.03
N GLU A 237 -6.10 7.61 -0.94
CA GLU A 237 -4.85 7.45 -1.69
C GLU A 237 -4.51 8.73 -2.47
N PHE A 238 -5.54 9.35 -3.10
CA PHE A 238 -5.38 10.62 -3.80
C PHE A 238 -4.96 11.75 -2.84
N LEU A 239 -5.59 11.88 -1.68
CA LEU A 239 -5.26 12.90 -0.69
C LEU A 239 -3.82 12.74 -0.16
N ILE A 240 -3.37 11.51 0.06
CA ILE A 240 -1.98 11.23 0.46
C ILE A 240 -1.01 11.60 -0.67
N ALA A 241 -1.33 11.28 -1.94
CA ALA A 241 -0.51 11.68 -3.08
C ALA A 241 -0.49 13.20 -3.31
N ASN A 242 -1.53 13.91 -2.85
CA ASN A 242 -1.75 15.34 -3.05
C ASN A 242 -2.05 16.08 -1.73
N PRO A 243 -1.11 16.20 -0.79
CA PRO A 243 -1.35 16.68 0.57
C PRO A 243 -1.81 18.15 0.66
N LYS A 244 -1.79 18.88 -0.44
CA LYS A 244 -2.38 20.23 -0.53
C LYS A 244 -3.90 20.23 -0.40
N TYR A 245 -4.57 19.10 -0.72
CA TYR A 245 -6.00 18.90 -0.51
C TYR A 245 -6.21 18.18 0.82
N LYS A 246 -7.15 18.70 1.64
CA LYS A 246 -7.36 18.23 3.02
C LYS A 246 -8.69 17.47 3.21
N SER A 247 -9.51 17.41 2.16
CA SER A 247 -10.82 16.76 2.17
C SER A 247 -11.12 16.17 0.80
N GLU A 248 -11.85 15.08 0.76
CA GLU A 248 -12.35 14.46 -0.47
C GLU A 248 -13.28 15.37 -1.28
N ASP A 249 -13.94 16.31 -0.59
CA ASP A 249 -14.83 17.31 -1.20
C ASP A 249 -14.08 18.58 -1.67
N ALA A 250 -12.75 18.60 -1.55
CA ALA A 250 -11.96 19.77 -1.95
C ALA A 250 -12.13 20.06 -3.44
N MET A 251 -12.41 21.33 -3.76
CA MET A 251 -12.54 21.76 -5.16
C MET A 251 -11.21 21.75 -5.89
N LEU A 252 -11.19 21.12 -7.05
CA LEU A 252 -10.04 21.08 -7.94
C LEU A 252 -10.09 22.26 -8.93
N ALA A 253 -8.98 22.98 -9.08
CA ALA A 253 -8.89 24.02 -10.10
C ALA A 253 -8.65 23.41 -11.48
N VAL A 254 -9.51 23.72 -12.45
CA VAL A 254 -9.33 23.27 -13.83
C VAL A 254 -7.97 23.72 -14.38
N GLY A 255 -7.24 22.81 -15.00
CA GLY A 255 -5.88 23.03 -15.49
C GLY A 255 -4.79 22.83 -14.44
N SER A 256 -5.12 22.62 -13.16
CA SER A 256 -4.11 22.26 -12.17
C SER A 256 -3.62 20.83 -12.38
N VAL A 257 -2.36 20.59 -11.99
CA VAL A 257 -1.75 19.26 -12.06
C VAL A 257 -1.85 18.59 -10.69
N VAL A 258 -2.30 17.35 -10.68
CA VAL A 258 -2.39 16.49 -9.51
C VAL A 258 -1.58 15.21 -9.72
N ASN A 259 -1.08 14.66 -8.63
CA ASN A 259 -0.36 13.39 -8.63
C ASN A 259 -1.36 12.22 -8.65
N ILE A 260 -1.06 11.23 -9.48
CA ILE A 260 -1.76 9.95 -9.55
C ILE A 260 -0.71 8.84 -9.51
N THR A 261 -0.95 7.76 -8.80
CA THR A 261 -0.05 6.61 -8.80
C THR A 261 -0.70 5.40 -8.14
N ILE A 262 -0.14 4.23 -8.42
CA ILE A 262 -0.55 2.99 -7.76
C ILE A 262 0.19 2.87 -6.44
N ILE A 263 -0.49 2.37 -5.42
CA ILE A 263 0.11 2.10 -4.11
C ILE A 263 1.20 1.03 -4.23
N ASN A 264 2.28 1.20 -3.46
CA ASN A 264 3.36 0.23 -3.26
C ASN A 264 3.76 0.23 -1.79
N PRO A 265 2.88 -0.30 -0.91
CA PRO A 265 3.02 -0.18 0.52
C PRO A 265 4.27 -0.87 1.05
N ILE A 266 4.97 -0.19 1.98
CA ILE A 266 6.14 -0.75 2.66
C ILE A 266 5.79 -1.57 3.91
N ILE A 267 4.55 -1.46 4.37
CA ILE A 267 3.96 -2.26 5.45
C ILE A 267 2.68 -2.92 4.94
N THR A 268 2.30 -4.02 5.55
CA THR A 268 1.17 -4.82 5.10
C THR A 268 0.07 -4.81 6.16
N LEU A 269 -1.04 -4.15 5.87
CA LEU A 269 -2.23 -4.21 6.69
C LEU A 269 -3.05 -5.45 6.31
N THR A 270 -3.25 -6.37 7.26
CA THR A 270 -4.14 -7.52 7.10
C THR A 270 -5.30 -7.40 8.08
N TYR A 271 -6.52 -7.63 7.59
CA TYR A 271 -7.68 -7.70 8.45
C TYR A 271 -8.67 -8.77 7.99
N SER A 272 -9.34 -9.40 8.95
CA SER A 272 -10.39 -10.36 8.69
C SER A 272 -11.75 -9.69 8.74
N VAL A 273 -12.57 -10.00 7.74
CA VAL A 273 -13.93 -9.47 7.61
C VAL A 273 -14.91 -10.62 7.80
N TYR A 274 -15.85 -10.45 8.72
CA TYR A 274 -17.05 -11.27 8.80
C TYR A 274 -18.17 -10.59 8.02
N GLU A 275 -18.80 -11.33 7.13
CA GLU A 275 -19.78 -10.80 6.19
C GLU A 275 -21.04 -11.69 6.17
N ILE A 276 -22.21 -11.06 6.18
CA ILE A 276 -23.51 -11.70 5.95
C ILE A 276 -24.04 -11.19 4.62
N ASN A 277 -24.11 -12.07 3.64
CA ASN A 277 -24.59 -11.76 2.30
C ASN A 277 -25.89 -12.47 1.99
N GLU A 278 -26.76 -11.79 1.24
CA GLU A 278 -27.90 -12.43 0.59
C GLU A 278 -27.46 -13.03 -0.74
N ASN A 279 -27.58 -14.35 -0.84
CA ASN A 279 -27.42 -15.08 -2.10
C ASN A 279 -28.78 -15.41 -2.69
N ILE A 280 -29.08 -14.80 -3.84
CA ILE A 280 -30.31 -15.05 -4.57
C ILE A 280 -30.07 -16.21 -5.54
N THR A 281 -30.80 -17.31 -5.33
CA THR A 281 -30.88 -18.41 -6.29
C THR A 281 -32.04 -18.14 -7.26
N PRO A 282 -31.77 -17.76 -8.52
CA PRO A 282 -32.83 -17.53 -9.48
C PRO A 282 -33.68 -18.79 -9.68
N TYR A 283 -34.98 -18.58 -9.82
CA TYR A 283 -35.86 -19.70 -10.17
C TYR A 283 -35.53 -20.22 -11.58
N THR A 284 -35.77 -21.50 -11.77
CA THR A 284 -35.69 -22.17 -13.07
C THR A 284 -37.10 -22.51 -13.53
N THR A 285 -37.24 -22.85 -14.81
CA THR A 285 -38.53 -23.33 -15.34
C THR A 285 -38.57 -24.82 -15.28
N ALA A 286 -39.61 -25.36 -14.66
CA ALA A 286 -39.90 -26.81 -14.64
C ALA A 286 -40.43 -27.25 -16.01
N ASP A 287 -40.41 -28.57 -16.26
CA ASP A 287 -41.06 -29.15 -17.44
C ASP A 287 -42.52 -28.70 -17.51
N PRO A 288 -42.98 -28.29 -18.68
CA PRO A 288 -44.36 -27.83 -18.83
C PRO A 288 -45.34 -28.96 -18.61
N ILE A 289 -46.51 -28.63 -18.01
CA ILE A 289 -47.66 -29.52 -17.96
C ILE A 289 -48.29 -29.49 -19.34
N VAL A 290 -48.39 -30.63 -19.99
CA VAL A 290 -49.03 -30.76 -21.28
C VAL A 290 -50.53 -30.97 -21.13
N ASP A 291 -51.35 -30.04 -21.59
CA ASP A 291 -52.80 -30.18 -21.68
C ASP A 291 -53.19 -30.51 -23.14
N ASN A 292 -53.55 -31.77 -23.34
CA ASN A 292 -53.97 -32.25 -24.67
C ASN A 292 -55.31 -31.74 -25.11
N THR A 293 -56.03 -30.96 -24.30
CA THR A 293 -57.33 -30.36 -24.65
C THR A 293 -57.16 -28.94 -25.17
N LYS A 294 -55.97 -28.37 -25.08
CA LYS A 294 -55.67 -26.98 -25.47
C LYS A 294 -55.02 -26.88 -26.84
N GLU A 295 -55.27 -25.78 -27.53
CA GLU A 295 -54.64 -25.45 -28.82
C GLU A 295 -53.09 -25.41 -28.65
N PRO A 296 -52.35 -25.73 -29.71
CA PRO A 296 -50.88 -25.69 -29.69
C PRO A 296 -50.26 -24.35 -29.30
N SER A 297 -50.98 -23.24 -29.47
CA SER A 297 -50.56 -21.91 -29.09
C SER A 297 -50.84 -21.57 -27.64
N TYR A 298 -51.54 -22.43 -26.90
CA TYR A 298 -51.88 -22.20 -25.50
C TYR A 298 -50.60 -22.33 -24.60
N LYS A 299 -50.34 -21.28 -23.85
CA LYS A 299 -49.31 -21.20 -22.83
C LYS A 299 -49.76 -20.31 -21.72
N GLU A 300 -50.03 -20.89 -20.55
CA GLU A 300 -50.38 -20.13 -19.35
C GLU A 300 -49.50 -20.52 -18.17
N PRO A 301 -49.09 -19.57 -17.33
CA PRO A 301 -48.33 -19.84 -16.12
C PRO A 301 -49.20 -20.65 -15.15
N THR A 302 -48.74 -21.84 -14.78
CA THR A 302 -49.40 -22.72 -13.80
C THR A 302 -48.93 -22.41 -12.39
N ARG A 303 -47.65 -22.10 -12.29
CA ARG A 303 -46.99 -21.74 -11.05
C ARG A 303 -45.94 -20.66 -11.34
N PRO A 304 -46.03 -19.50 -10.69
CA PRO A 304 -44.98 -18.48 -10.84
C PRO A 304 -43.70 -18.94 -10.22
N GLY A 305 -42.57 -18.60 -10.84
CA GLY A 305 -41.24 -18.81 -10.29
C GLY A 305 -40.97 -17.85 -9.13
N VAL A 306 -40.31 -18.34 -8.09
CA VAL A 306 -39.87 -17.53 -6.96
C VAL A 306 -38.40 -17.80 -6.73
N ASN A 307 -37.62 -16.73 -6.73
CA ASN A 307 -36.18 -16.83 -6.40
C ASN A 307 -35.99 -17.36 -4.98
N GLY A 308 -35.06 -18.29 -4.81
CA GLY A 308 -34.57 -18.67 -3.50
C GLY A 308 -33.72 -17.56 -2.88
N ILE A 309 -33.70 -17.48 -1.57
CA ILE A 309 -32.87 -16.54 -0.80
C ILE A 309 -32.16 -17.32 0.29
N THR A 310 -30.85 -17.22 0.30
CA THR A 310 -30.00 -17.83 1.32
C THR A 310 -29.09 -16.76 1.88
N LEU A 311 -29.06 -16.58 3.21
CA LEU A 311 -27.99 -15.80 3.85
C LEU A 311 -26.76 -16.67 3.97
N ILE A 312 -25.64 -16.13 3.53
CA ILE A 312 -24.33 -16.75 3.63
C ILE A 312 -23.50 -15.95 4.62
N HIS A 313 -23.07 -16.59 5.68
CA HIS A 313 -22.15 -16.06 6.66
C HIS A 313 -20.75 -16.52 6.28
N SER A 314 -19.86 -15.60 6.01
CA SER A 314 -18.50 -15.91 5.57
C SER A 314 -17.47 -15.03 6.23
N THR A 315 -16.26 -15.56 6.37
CA THR A 315 -15.09 -14.79 6.79
C THR A 315 -14.03 -14.87 5.71
N TYR A 316 -13.35 -13.76 5.48
CA TYR A 316 -12.23 -13.68 4.55
C TYR A 316 -11.21 -12.67 5.05
N GLU A 317 -9.98 -12.81 4.57
CA GLU A 317 -8.92 -11.84 4.84
C GLU A 317 -8.83 -10.81 3.72
N VAL A 318 -8.46 -9.60 4.12
CA VAL A 318 -8.15 -8.49 3.21
C VAL A 318 -6.73 -8.04 3.51
N ILE A 319 -5.93 -7.89 2.46
CA ILE A 319 -4.53 -7.51 2.55
C ILE A 319 -4.34 -6.22 1.74
N ASN A 320 -3.97 -5.13 2.40
CA ASN A 320 -3.84 -3.81 1.79
C ASN A 320 -5.04 -3.46 0.88
N GLY A 321 -6.25 -3.69 1.38
CA GLY A 321 -7.50 -3.40 0.67
C GLY A 321 -7.95 -4.44 -0.34
N GLU A 322 -7.14 -5.46 -0.64
CA GLU A 322 -7.51 -6.53 -1.57
C GLU A 322 -7.97 -7.78 -0.83
N ARG A 323 -9.17 -8.26 -1.21
CA ARG A 323 -9.74 -9.49 -0.63
C ARG A 323 -8.89 -10.69 -1.05
N SER A 324 -8.48 -11.50 -0.09
CA SER A 324 -7.80 -12.76 -0.36
C SER A 324 -8.76 -13.75 -1.05
N THR A 325 -8.19 -14.72 -1.75
CA THR A 325 -8.98 -15.76 -2.44
C THR A 325 -9.59 -16.79 -1.49
N GLY A 326 -9.14 -16.80 -0.22
CA GLY A 326 -9.62 -17.72 0.81
C GLY A 326 -10.88 -17.17 1.49
N VAL A 327 -12.06 -17.67 1.08
CA VAL A 327 -13.33 -17.36 1.76
C VAL A 327 -13.76 -18.58 2.53
N GLU A 328 -13.90 -18.45 3.85
CA GLU A 328 -14.45 -19.50 4.71
C GLU A 328 -15.93 -19.25 4.94
N ILE A 329 -16.77 -20.16 4.47
CA ILE A 329 -18.21 -20.10 4.76
C ILE A 329 -18.43 -20.69 6.15
N LYS A 330 -18.94 -19.85 7.06
CA LYS A 330 -19.22 -20.23 8.45
C LYS A 330 -20.62 -20.85 8.60
N ASP A 331 -21.62 -20.30 7.89
CA ASP A 331 -23.00 -20.77 7.96
C ASP A 331 -23.78 -20.44 6.69
N ARG A 332 -24.86 -21.16 6.46
CA ARG A 332 -25.82 -20.93 5.37
C ARG A 332 -27.24 -21.06 5.93
N LYS A 333 -27.99 -19.98 5.93
CA LYS A 333 -29.37 -19.94 6.38
C LYS A 333 -30.31 -19.72 5.21
N VAL A 334 -31.09 -20.72 4.84
CA VAL A 334 -32.12 -20.58 3.82
C VAL A 334 -33.28 -19.74 4.39
N ILE A 335 -33.52 -18.58 3.79
CA ILE A 335 -34.62 -17.69 4.13
C ILE A 335 -35.87 -18.05 3.34
N ARG A 336 -35.67 -18.43 2.09
CA ARG A 336 -36.74 -18.84 1.17
C ARG A 336 -36.18 -19.83 0.15
N GLU A 337 -36.85 -20.97 0.02
CA GLU A 337 -36.54 -21.93 -1.03
C GLU A 337 -36.93 -21.40 -2.41
N MET A 338 -36.16 -21.77 -3.42
CA MET A 338 -36.47 -21.49 -4.82
C MET A 338 -37.70 -22.30 -5.26
N VAL A 339 -38.65 -21.66 -5.92
CA VAL A 339 -39.79 -22.32 -6.54
C VAL A 339 -39.65 -22.20 -8.05
N GLN A 340 -39.66 -23.34 -8.73
CA GLN A 340 -39.61 -23.35 -10.19
C GLN A 340 -40.88 -22.75 -10.78
N GLU A 341 -40.71 -21.92 -11.79
CA GLU A 341 -41.81 -21.52 -12.67
C GLU A 341 -42.30 -22.73 -13.45
N GLN A 342 -43.60 -22.82 -13.66
CA GLN A 342 -44.19 -23.91 -14.47
C GLN A 342 -45.33 -23.36 -15.32
N TYR A 343 -45.35 -23.79 -16.57
CA TYR A 343 -46.42 -23.46 -17.52
C TYR A 343 -47.25 -24.68 -17.87
N THR A 344 -48.52 -24.45 -18.16
CA THR A 344 -49.35 -25.39 -18.91
C THR A 344 -49.29 -25.02 -20.38
N ILE A 345 -48.96 -25.93 -21.22
CA ILE A 345 -48.90 -25.78 -22.69
C ILE A 345 -49.90 -26.68 -23.39
N GLY A 346 -50.48 -26.20 -24.51
CA GLY A 346 -51.30 -27.02 -25.38
C GLY A 346 -50.49 -28.09 -26.14
N ARG A 347 -51.14 -29.03 -26.81
CA ARG A 347 -50.63 -30.24 -27.47
C ARG A 347 -49.55 -30.00 -28.58
N ARG A 348 -48.46 -29.29 -28.33
CA ARG A 348 -47.38 -29.17 -29.29
C ARG A 348 -46.11 -29.86 -28.77
N THR A 349 -45.66 -30.87 -29.48
CA THR A 349 -44.44 -31.65 -29.21
C THR A 349 -43.14 -31.00 -29.75
N ASN A 350 -43.18 -29.77 -30.22
CA ASN A 350 -41.99 -29.13 -30.76
C ASN A 350 -41.30 -28.33 -29.62
N GLY A 351 -40.11 -28.73 -29.30
CA GLY A 351 -39.27 -28.14 -28.25
C GLY A 351 -39.21 -26.63 -28.34
N TYR A 352 -39.64 -25.97 -27.29
CA TYR A 352 -39.50 -24.55 -27.14
C TYR A 352 -38.06 -24.25 -26.85
N TYR A 353 -37.43 -23.52 -27.76
CA TYR A 353 -36.18 -22.86 -27.55
C TYR A 353 -36.44 -21.65 -26.64
N TYR A 354 -36.13 -21.74 -25.39
CA TYR A 354 -35.96 -20.52 -24.59
C TYR A 354 -34.62 -19.92 -25.00
N PRO A 355 -34.55 -18.62 -25.34
CA PRO A 355 -33.27 -17.97 -25.45
C PRO A 355 -32.68 -17.90 -24.04
N THR A 356 -31.86 -18.88 -23.68
CA THR A 356 -30.87 -18.68 -22.63
C THR A 356 -30.12 -17.41 -22.96
N SER A 357 -29.90 -16.53 -21.97
CA SER A 357 -29.06 -15.36 -22.13
C SER A 357 -27.86 -15.77 -22.99
N GLY A 358 -27.60 -15.06 -24.09
CA GLY A 358 -26.66 -15.52 -25.11
C GLY A 358 -25.21 -15.65 -24.67
N TRP A 359 -24.87 -15.26 -23.44
CA TRP A 359 -23.50 -15.16 -22.92
C TRP A 359 -23.02 -16.45 -22.26
N GLY A 360 -21.76 -16.81 -22.50
CA GLY A 360 -21.06 -17.93 -21.86
C GLY A 360 -20.30 -17.51 -20.61
N TYR A 361 -19.66 -18.48 -19.99
CA TYR A 361 -18.77 -18.24 -18.86
C TYR A 361 -17.39 -17.82 -19.35
N PRO A 362 -16.73 -16.86 -18.65
CA PRO A 362 -15.43 -16.34 -19.08
C PRO A 362 -14.26 -17.28 -18.77
N THR A 363 -14.45 -18.33 -17.97
CA THR A 363 -13.43 -19.31 -17.61
C THR A 363 -14.02 -20.70 -17.36
N GLU A 364 -13.16 -21.65 -17.05
CA GLU A 364 -13.51 -23.05 -16.76
C GLU A 364 -14.25 -23.20 -15.43
N TYR A 365 -14.92 -24.31 -15.25
CA TYR A 365 -15.55 -24.70 -13.98
C TYR A 365 -14.70 -25.81 -13.30
N PRO A 366 -14.63 -25.88 -11.96
CA PRO A 366 -15.30 -25.02 -10.97
C PRO A 366 -14.55 -23.71 -10.73
N TYR A 367 -15.28 -22.62 -10.49
CA TYR A 367 -14.74 -21.30 -10.18
C TYR A 367 -15.44 -20.71 -8.95
N VAL A 368 -14.83 -19.66 -8.38
CA VAL A 368 -15.37 -18.87 -7.28
C VAL A 368 -15.24 -17.40 -7.61
N ILE A 369 -16.30 -16.62 -7.40
CA ILE A 369 -16.19 -15.14 -7.42
C ILE A 369 -15.57 -14.72 -6.10
N THR A 370 -14.33 -14.27 -6.16
CA THR A 370 -13.57 -13.84 -4.98
C THR A 370 -13.76 -12.38 -4.65
N SER A 371 -14.18 -11.56 -5.63
CA SER A 371 -14.49 -10.16 -5.41
C SER A 371 -15.65 -9.74 -6.32
N PRO A 372 -16.78 -9.24 -5.76
CA PRO A 372 -17.92 -8.80 -6.54
C PRO A 372 -17.73 -7.37 -7.08
N PHE A 373 -18.61 -6.98 -8.01
CA PHE A 373 -18.76 -5.62 -8.51
C PHE A 373 -19.45 -4.76 -7.46
N GLN A 374 -18.70 -3.98 -6.71
CA GLN A 374 -19.23 -3.14 -5.62
C GLN A 374 -18.23 -2.06 -5.20
N TRP A 375 -18.73 -1.03 -4.49
CA TRP A 375 -17.86 -0.12 -3.75
C TRP A 375 -17.19 -0.83 -2.58
N ARG A 376 -15.87 -0.67 -2.46
CA ARG A 376 -15.08 -1.20 -1.36
C ARG A 376 -13.95 -0.23 -1.01
N TRP A 377 -13.78 0.10 0.26
CA TRP A 377 -12.69 0.95 0.78
C TRP A 377 -12.50 2.26 0.01
N GLY A 378 -13.62 2.94 -0.34
CA GLY A 378 -13.60 4.19 -1.10
C GLY A 378 -13.21 4.05 -2.57
N LYS A 379 -13.14 2.82 -3.12
CA LYS A 379 -12.84 2.50 -4.52
C LYS A 379 -13.91 1.61 -5.11
N HIS A 380 -14.31 1.89 -6.33
CA HIS A 380 -15.23 1.02 -7.06
C HIS A 380 -14.47 -0.13 -7.73
N HIS A 381 -14.94 -1.38 -7.54
CA HIS A 381 -14.48 -2.52 -8.29
C HIS A 381 -15.27 -2.62 -9.60
N ASP A 382 -14.65 -2.31 -10.72
CA ASP A 382 -15.25 -2.15 -12.04
C ASP A 382 -15.53 -3.47 -12.79
N GLY A 383 -15.34 -4.60 -12.12
CA GLY A 383 -15.61 -5.94 -12.62
C GLY A 383 -15.93 -6.92 -11.50
N ILE A 384 -15.74 -8.18 -11.78
CA ILE A 384 -15.72 -9.26 -10.78
C ILE A 384 -14.40 -10.00 -10.90
N ASP A 385 -13.86 -10.45 -9.76
CA ASP A 385 -12.69 -11.32 -9.75
C ASP A 385 -13.10 -12.77 -9.59
N ILE A 386 -12.59 -13.61 -10.48
CA ILE A 386 -12.94 -15.02 -10.59
C ILE A 386 -11.68 -15.85 -10.38
N SER A 387 -11.73 -16.78 -9.43
CA SER A 387 -10.64 -17.71 -9.10
C SER A 387 -11.12 -19.16 -9.02
N GLY A 388 -10.24 -20.03 -8.56
CA GLY A 388 -10.56 -21.44 -8.25
C GLY A 388 -10.20 -22.42 -9.35
N THR A 389 -10.02 -21.97 -10.58
CA THR A 389 -9.64 -22.81 -11.73
C THR A 389 -8.13 -23.04 -11.85
N GLY A 390 -7.31 -22.14 -11.24
CA GLY A 390 -5.86 -22.25 -11.16
C GLY A 390 -5.11 -21.45 -12.22
N TYR A 391 -3.80 -21.33 -12.01
CA TYR A 391 -2.88 -20.62 -12.88
C TYR A 391 -2.81 -21.26 -14.27
N ARG A 392 -2.95 -20.45 -15.33
CA ARG A 392 -3.02 -20.85 -16.74
C ARG A 392 -4.28 -21.62 -17.16
N SER A 393 -5.35 -21.62 -16.35
CA SER A 393 -6.66 -22.08 -16.84
C SER A 393 -7.14 -21.22 -17.99
N ARG A 394 -7.98 -21.81 -18.86
CA ARG A 394 -8.43 -21.15 -20.08
C ARG A 394 -9.42 -20.02 -19.80
N ILE A 395 -9.28 -18.94 -20.56
CA ILE A 395 -10.22 -17.82 -20.57
C ILE A 395 -10.95 -17.83 -21.90
N PHE A 396 -12.27 -17.62 -21.87
CA PHE A 396 -13.15 -17.73 -23.04
C PHE A 396 -13.88 -16.43 -23.33
N ALA A 397 -14.11 -16.14 -24.61
CA ALA A 397 -15.03 -15.09 -25.02
C ALA A 397 -16.45 -15.43 -24.57
N VAL A 398 -17.09 -14.55 -23.83
CA VAL A 398 -18.44 -14.76 -23.27
C VAL A 398 -19.54 -14.66 -24.34
N ALA A 399 -19.29 -13.93 -25.42
CA ALA A 399 -20.21 -13.70 -26.52
C ALA A 399 -19.43 -13.52 -27.83
N PRO A 400 -20.07 -13.61 -29.00
CA PRO A 400 -19.45 -13.24 -30.28
C PRO A 400 -19.04 -11.76 -30.27
N GLY A 401 -17.89 -11.45 -30.88
CA GLY A 401 -17.38 -10.07 -30.92
C GLY A 401 -16.08 -9.94 -31.69
N THR A 402 -15.51 -8.75 -31.69
CA THR A 402 -14.21 -8.43 -32.25
C THR A 402 -13.25 -8.00 -31.15
N VAL A 403 -12.06 -8.57 -31.15
CA VAL A 403 -10.99 -8.16 -30.26
C VAL A 403 -10.53 -6.76 -30.66
N VAL A 404 -10.72 -5.78 -29.79
CA VAL A 404 -10.40 -4.38 -30.08
C VAL A 404 -9.13 -3.89 -29.44
N GLU A 405 -8.68 -4.57 -28.39
CA GLU A 405 -7.40 -4.27 -27.73
C GLU A 405 -6.80 -5.53 -27.09
N VAL A 406 -5.50 -5.72 -27.28
CA VAL A 406 -4.66 -6.69 -26.56
C VAL A 406 -3.46 -5.94 -26.03
N GLY A 407 -3.30 -5.84 -24.72
CA GLY A 407 -2.28 -4.98 -24.16
C GLY A 407 -1.79 -5.38 -22.77
N TYR A 408 -0.98 -4.49 -22.20
CA TYR A 408 -0.49 -4.55 -20.83
C TYR A 408 -0.61 -3.19 -20.17
N ARG A 409 -1.13 -3.16 -18.93
CA ARG A 409 -1.14 -1.99 -18.05
C ARG A 409 -0.66 -2.42 -16.66
N ASN A 410 -0.03 -1.50 -15.94
CA ASN A 410 0.49 -1.84 -14.59
C ASN A 410 -0.61 -2.31 -13.64
N THR A 411 -1.84 -1.79 -13.78
CA THR A 411 -3.01 -2.21 -13.00
C THR A 411 -3.56 -3.55 -13.46
N ASP A 412 -3.81 -3.69 -14.76
CA ASP A 412 -4.61 -4.79 -15.34
C ASP A 412 -3.74 -5.99 -15.74
N GLY A 413 -2.41 -5.80 -15.74
CA GLY A 413 -1.51 -6.79 -16.31
C GLY A 413 -1.77 -6.98 -17.82
N ASN A 414 -1.59 -8.19 -18.29
CA ASN A 414 -2.01 -8.57 -19.64
C ASN A 414 -3.53 -8.61 -19.71
N TYR A 415 -4.11 -7.98 -20.71
CA TYR A 415 -5.57 -7.92 -20.87
C TYR A 415 -6.00 -8.04 -22.32
N VAL A 416 -7.26 -8.41 -22.49
CA VAL A 416 -7.99 -8.43 -23.78
C VAL A 416 -9.28 -7.66 -23.59
N ILE A 417 -9.63 -6.83 -24.58
CA ILE A 417 -10.94 -6.17 -24.68
C ILE A 417 -11.63 -6.65 -25.95
N ILE A 418 -12.89 -7.06 -25.80
CA ILE A 418 -13.74 -7.52 -26.91
C ILE A 418 -14.94 -6.58 -27.04
N GLU A 419 -15.18 -6.05 -28.24
CA GLU A 419 -16.39 -5.34 -28.60
C GLU A 419 -17.44 -6.33 -29.06
N HIS A 420 -18.63 -6.24 -28.48
CA HIS A 420 -19.82 -7.01 -28.81
C HIS A 420 -20.89 -6.13 -29.44
N GLU A 421 -21.99 -6.72 -29.84
CA GLU A 421 -23.16 -5.97 -30.34
C GLU A 421 -23.66 -4.96 -29.28
N ASN A 422 -24.35 -3.90 -29.72
CA ASN A 422 -24.96 -2.86 -28.90
C ASN A 422 -23.97 -2.02 -28.09
N ASN A 423 -22.75 -1.83 -28.60
CA ASN A 423 -21.70 -1.02 -27.93
C ASN A 423 -21.34 -1.53 -26.53
N ILE A 424 -21.39 -2.86 -26.34
CA ILE A 424 -20.98 -3.52 -25.10
C ILE A 424 -19.56 -4.04 -25.29
N TYR A 425 -18.74 -3.83 -24.26
CA TYR A 425 -17.36 -4.31 -24.22
C TYR A 425 -17.17 -5.24 -23.04
N THR A 426 -16.32 -6.25 -23.22
CA THR A 426 -15.84 -7.07 -22.11
C THR A 426 -14.34 -6.96 -21.98
N GLN A 427 -13.88 -6.84 -20.74
CA GLN A 427 -12.48 -6.80 -20.37
C GLN A 427 -12.11 -8.08 -19.61
N TYR A 428 -10.97 -8.64 -19.97
CA TYR A 428 -10.37 -9.82 -19.33
C TYR A 428 -8.95 -9.42 -18.92
N ALA A 429 -8.68 -9.29 -17.63
CA ALA A 429 -7.41 -8.77 -17.12
C ALA A 429 -6.69 -9.77 -16.20
N HIS A 430 -5.47 -9.43 -15.81
CA HIS A 430 -4.52 -10.25 -15.05
C HIS A 430 -4.13 -11.55 -15.75
N MET A 431 -4.27 -11.60 -17.08
CA MET A 431 -3.99 -12.79 -17.87
C MET A 431 -2.50 -13.18 -17.79
N TYR A 432 -2.22 -14.48 -17.90
CA TYR A 432 -0.88 -14.96 -18.22
C TYR A 432 -0.45 -14.49 -19.61
N GLY A 433 -1.35 -14.61 -20.56
CA GLY A 433 -1.18 -14.13 -21.93
C GLY A 433 -2.44 -14.34 -22.77
N ALA A 434 -2.56 -13.53 -23.82
CA ALA A 434 -3.60 -13.64 -24.81
C ALA A 434 -3.24 -14.70 -25.86
N THR A 435 -4.25 -15.40 -26.39
CA THR A 435 -4.14 -16.31 -27.55
C THR A 435 -4.79 -15.75 -28.80
N VAL A 436 -5.27 -14.50 -28.72
CA VAL A 436 -5.92 -13.74 -29.80
C VAL A 436 -5.16 -12.46 -30.08
N VAL A 437 -5.44 -11.82 -31.19
CA VAL A 437 -4.84 -10.54 -31.62
C VAL A 437 -5.93 -9.51 -31.90
N GLU A 438 -5.57 -8.24 -31.88
CA GLU A 438 -6.48 -7.14 -32.29
C GLU A 438 -7.03 -7.32 -33.70
N GLY A 439 -8.31 -7.01 -33.88
CA GLY A 439 -9.03 -7.21 -35.12
C GLY A 439 -9.57 -8.64 -35.29
N GLN A 440 -9.21 -9.60 -34.46
CA GLN A 440 -9.70 -10.97 -34.57
C GLN A 440 -11.16 -11.05 -34.15
N THR A 441 -11.99 -11.68 -35.01
CA THR A 441 -13.37 -12.03 -34.65
C THR A 441 -13.38 -13.33 -33.83
N VAL A 442 -14.11 -13.34 -32.73
CA VAL A 442 -14.28 -14.49 -31.84
C VAL A 442 -15.74 -14.87 -31.73
N LYS A 443 -16.00 -16.14 -31.47
CA LYS A 443 -17.30 -16.69 -31.13
C LYS A 443 -17.39 -16.92 -29.64
N LYS A 444 -18.60 -17.02 -29.11
CA LYS A 444 -18.83 -17.46 -27.74
C LYS A 444 -18.16 -18.80 -27.46
N GLY A 445 -17.35 -18.86 -26.42
CA GLY A 445 -16.61 -20.04 -25.98
C GLY A 445 -15.25 -20.21 -26.68
N ASP A 446 -14.85 -19.35 -27.61
CA ASP A 446 -13.50 -19.39 -28.16
C ASP A 446 -12.50 -19.01 -27.05
N GLN A 447 -11.40 -19.76 -26.97
CA GLN A 447 -10.33 -19.43 -26.03
C GLN A 447 -9.61 -18.16 -26.49
N ILE A 448 -9.52 -17.20 -25.59
CA ILE A 448 -8.88 -15.89 -25.84
C ILE A 448 -7.58 -15.69 -25.08
N GLY A 449 -7.28 -16.59 -24.14
CA GLY A 449 -6.04 -16.56 -23.37
C GLY A 449 -6.06 -17.50 -22.16
N GLU A 450 -5.14 -17.27 -21.25
CA GLU A 450 -4.94 -18.03 -20.03
C GLU A 450 -4.93 -17.12 -18.82
N MET A 451 -5.53 -17.60 -17.71
CA MET A 451 -5.57 -16.89 -16.42
C MET A 451 -4.17 -16.76 -15.82
N GLY A 452 -3.86 -15.61 -15.27
CA GLY A 452 -2.56 -15.33 -14.67
C GLY A 452 -2.67 -14.53 -13.38
N ASN A 453 -1.60 -13.81 -13.11
CA ASN A 453 -1.45 -12.91 -11.97
C ASN A 453 -0.55 -11.72 -12.35
N THR A 454 -0.64 -11.27 -13.59
CA THR A 454 0.14 -10.13 -14.08
C THR A 454 -0.53 -8.81 -13.69
N GLY A 455 0.25 -7.74 -13.62
CA GLY A 455 -0.23 -6.43 -13.16
C GLY A 455 -0.30 -6.33 -11.64
N TYR A 456 -1.23 -5.51 -11.13
CA TYR A 456 -1.42 -5.33 -9.70
C TYR A 456 -2.41 -6.35 -9.16
N VAL A 457 -1.91 -7.38 -8.52
CA VAL A 457 -2.68 -8.45 -7.87
C VAL A 457 -2.23 -8.65 -6.42
N LEU A 458 -3.15 -9.07 -5.55
CA LEU A 458 -2.85 -9.38 -4.16
C LEU A 458 -3.39 -10.78 -3.77
N PRO A 459 -2.56 -11.55 -3.02
CA PRO A 459 -1.16 -11.26 -2.70
C PRO A 459 -0.29 -11.24 -3.97
N ALA A 460 0.71 -10.36 -4.00
CA ALA A 460 1.63 -10.30 -5.13
C ALA A 460 2.41 -11.61 -5.31
N PRO A 461 2.71 -12.02 -6.56
CA PRO A 461 3.55 -13.18 -6.81
C PRO A 461 4.95 -12.98 -6.23
N SER A 462 5.53 -14.03 -5.68
CA SER A 462 6.87 -14.02 -5.10
C SER A 462 7.69 -15.20 -5.60
N LYS A 463 8.99 -15.19 -5.30
CA LYS A 463 9.88 -16.32 -5.62
C LYS A 463 9.40 -17.64 -5.00
N TYR A 464 8.78 -17.56 -3.82
CA TYR A 464 8.29 -18.75 -3.08
C TYR A 464 6.84 -19.13 -3.44
N ASN A 465 6.06 -18.19 -3.94
CA ASN A 465 4.71 -18.44 -4.44
C ASN A 465 4.48 -17.67 -5.76
N PRO A 466 5.00 -18.19 -6.88
CA PRO A 466 4.95 -17.51 -8.17
C PRO A 466 3.54 -17.44 -8.76
N THR A 467 2.60 -18.21 -8.21
CA THR A 467 1.18 -18.23 -8.65
C THR A 467 0.25 -17.49 -7.68
N ALA A 468 0.81 -16.81 -6.68
CA ALA A 468 0.01 -16.00 -5.76
C ALA A 468 -0.83 -14.98 -6.53
N GLY A 469 -2.01 -14.67 -6.03
CA GLY A 469 -2.92 -13.68 -6.62
C GLY A 469 -3.52 -14.09 -7.97
N THR A 470 -3.46 -15.37 -8.38
CA THR A 470 -4.05 -15.83 -9.64
C THR A 470 -5.57 -15.66 -9.62
N HIS A 471 -6.07 -14.84 -10.54
CA HIS A 471 -7.50 -14.64 -10.79
C HIS A 471 -7.73 -14.03 -12.19
N LEU A 472 -8.95 -14.07 -12.66
CA LEU A 472 -9.43 -13.32 -13.80
C LEU A 472 -10.24 -12.14 -13.27
N HIS A 473 -9.81 -10.91 -13.54
CA HIS A 473 -10.68 -9.75 -13.44
C HIS A 473 -11.53 -9.67 -14.72
N PHE A 474 -12.85 -9.75 -14.56
CA PHE A 474 -13.79 -9.72 -15.66
C PHE A 474 -14.73 -8.51 -15.54
N GLY A 475 -14.59 -7.56 -16.48
CA GLY A 475 -15.38 -6.34 -16.57
C GLY A 475 -16.35 -6.35 -17.74
N VAL A 476 -17.48 -5.68 -17.59
CA VAL A 476 -18.44 -5.38 -18.66
C VAL A 476 -18.69 -3.88 -18.69
N SER A 477 -18.61 -3.23 -19.86
CA SER A 477 -18.91 -1.81 -19.99
C SER A 477 -19.87 -1.53 -21.15
N ILE A 478 -20.64 -0.44 -21.03
CA ILE A 478 -21.41 0.13 -22.13
C ILE A 478 -20.58 1.30 -22.67
N GLY A 479 -20.18 1.24 -23.92
CA GLY A 479 -19.16 2.11 -24.48
C GLY A 479 -17.74 1.65 -24.14
N TRP A 480 -16.75 2.36 -24.69
CA TRP A 480 -15.35 2.02 -24.49
C TRP A 480 -14.99 1.98 -23.02
N PRO A 481 -14.41 0.89 -22.47
CA PRO A 481 -13.92 0.86 -21.09
C PRO A 481 -12.85 1.94 -20.89
N PHE A 482 -12.72 2.47 -19.66
CA PHE A 482 -11.80 3.57 -19.28
C PHE A 482 -12.19 4.97 -19.78
N HIS A 483 -13.40 5.16 -20.29
CA HIS A 483 -13.95 6.48 -20.56
C HIS A 483 -15.06 6.80 -19.54
N GLY A 484 -14.64 7.28 -18.36
CA GLY A 484 -15.54 7.78 -17.32
C GLY A 484 -16.01 6.72 -16.32
N ALA A 485 -16.24 7.16 -15.10
CA ALA A 485 -16.53 6.38 -13.91
C ALA A 485 -17.78 5.47 -13.97
N TYR A 486 -18.63 5.63 -14.95
CA TYR A 486 -19.92 4.94 -15.03
C TYR A 486 -20.12 4.05 -16.26
N SER A 487 -19.06 3.78 -17.01
CA SER A 487 -19.14 2.89 -18.19
C SER A 487 -19.29 1.42 -17.77
N PHE A 488 -18.69 1.03 -16.65
CA PHE A 488 -18.73 -0.34 -16.18
C PHE A 488 -20.09 -0.73 -15.61
N GLN A 489 -20.48 -1.95 -15.91
CA GLN A 489 -21.75 -2.56 -15.50
C GLN A 489 -21.45 -3.84 -14.72
N ASN A 490 -22.31 -4.15 -13.74
CA ASN A 490 -22.18 -5.38 -12.99
C ASN A 490 -22.29 -6.61 -13.94
N PRO A 491 -21.21 -7.43 -14.08
CA PRO A 491 -21.19 -8.57 -14.99
C PRO A 491 -22.27 -9.62 -14.69
N THR A 492 -22.74 -9.72 -13.45
CA THR A 492 -23.80 -10.67 -13.06
C THR A 492 -25.16 -10.36 -13.68
N ARG A 493 -25.33 -9.18 -14.32
CA ARG A 493 -26.51 -8.85 -15.11
C ARG A 493 -26.51 -9.52 -16.48
N TYR A 494 -25.34 -9.92 -16.97
CA TYR A 494 -25.14 -10.50 -18.30
C TYR A 494 -24.90 -12.01 -18.27
N ILE A 495 -24.25 -12.48 -17.21
CA ILE A 495 -23.93 -13.89 -17.00
C ILE A 495 -24.46 -14.32 -15.64
N ARG A 496 -25.10 -15.48 -15.56
CA ARG A 496 -25.48 -16.12 -14.29
C ARG A 496 -24.32 -16.99 -13.82
N PHE A 497 -23.53 -16.45 -12.90
CA PHE A 497 -22.44 -17.17 -12.28
C PHE A 497 -22.90 -18.16 -11.22
#